data_f9dc01f05feafac14cf1020d3a54e3c8
#
_entry.id   f9dc01f05feafac14cf1020d3a54e3c8
#
_cell.length_a   1.000
_cell.length_b   1.000
_cell.length_c   1.000
_cell.angle_alpha   90.00
_cell.angle_beta   90.00
_cell.angle_gamma   90.00
#
_symmetry.space_group_name_H-M   'P 1'
#
loop_
_entity.id
_entity.type
_entity.pdbx_description
1 polymer ?
#
loop_
_entity_poly.entity_id
_entity_poly.type
_entity_poly.pdbx_seq_one_letter_code
_entity_poly.pdbx_strand_id
1 'polypeptide(L)'
;MSSNQPVLPHAVIALNASELNIDPNQWNVPLATKWLMTSVRGSLANNVTFKKHAQIWRSRGKLINTVEDLLLSYYSSVTVVRIPTNGRPKLMKDQMGKLYEQISRSTDAAKKSKRDLRMLLDGDELQTYLQFAFDHFSNNLDQAFDFVQASFIYNPIPSDFAGNILKLAVSMMDIWQHKLDGESIFRELSHMVASCIMLDSARNKTRGMNKATCRTTFHEVPNVPPYPRGSNSSGMY
;
A
#
# COMPACT_ATOMS: atom_id res chain seq x y z
N MET A 1 -4.62 4.72 7.81
CA MET A 1 -3.72 3.94 6.93
C MET A 1 -3.68 2.51 7.43
N SER A 2 -3.82 1.55 6.54
CA SER A 2 -3.80 0.13 6.89
C SER A 2 -2.41 -0.27 7.37
N SER A 3 -2.33 -0.98 8.50
CA SER A 3 -1.08 -1.58 8.99
C SER A 3 -0.61 -2.77 8.14
N ASN A 4 -1.40 -3.16 7.16
CA ASN A 4 -1.19 -4.35 6.34
C ASN A 4 -0.76 -4.00 4.90
N GLN A 5 -0.24 -2.78 4.67
CA GLN A 5 0.32 -2.44 3.36
C GLN A 5 1.72 -3.05 3.23
N PRO A 6 1.94 -4.02 2.33
CA PRO A 6 3.25 -4.62 2.13
C PRO A 6 4.25 -3.67 1.46
N VAL A 7 3.76 -2.63 0.77
CA VAL A 7 4.57 -1.53 0.21
C VAL A 7 4.07 -0.23 0.82
N LEU A 8 4.90 0.38 1.67
CA LEU A 8 4.59 1.69 2.24
C LEU A 8 4.77 2.79 1.18
N PRO A 9 3.89 3.80 1.16
CA PRO A 9 4.03 4.94 0.26
C PRO A 9 5.24 5.80 0.63
N HIS A 10 5.75 6.57 -0.34
CA HIS A 10 6.72 7.63 -0.09
C HIS A 10 6.00 8.93 0.23
N ALA A 11 6.49 9.69 1.22
CA ALA A 11 5.99 11.02 1.53
C ALA A 11 6.90 12.09 0.91
N VAL A 12 6.34 12.93 0.05
CA VAL A 12 7.02 14.13 -0.46
C VAL A 12 6.28 15.35 0.06
N ILE A 13 6.92 16.13 0.91
CA ILE A 13 6.35 17.31 1.58
C ILE A 13 6.83 18.56 0.84
N ALA A 14 5.92 19.26 0.17
CA ALA A 14 6.18 20.60 -0.37
C ALA A 14 5.95 21.63 0.74
N LEU A 15 7.03 22.16 1.31
CA LEU A 15 6.97 23.11 2.42
C LEU A 15 7.02 24.54 1.87
N ASN A 16 5.92 25.27 1.99
CA ASN A 16 5.90 26.67 1.61
C ASN A 16 6.83 27.49 2.52
N ALA A 17 7.79 28.16 1.92
CA ALA A 17 8.81 28.95 2.59
C ALA A 17 8.48 30.45 2.46
N SER A 18 7.62 30.93 3.33
CA SER A 18 7.23 32.35 3.40
C SER A 18 8.26 33.24 4.13
N GLU A 19 9.22 32.63 4.83
CA GLU A 19 10.24 33.34 5.58
C GLU A 19 11.22 34.10 4.66
N LEU A 20 11.53 35.33 5.02
CA LEU A 20 12.43 36.16 4.25
C LEU A 20 13.89 35.73 4.35
N ASN A 21 14.30 35.22 5.50
CA ASN A 21 15.67 34.82 5.80
C ASN A 21 15.79 33.30 6.00
N ILE A 22 15.76 32.57 4.90
CA ILE A 22 15.99 31.13 4.91
C ILE A 22 17.48 30.88 4.65
N ASP A 23 18.09 30.05 5.48
CA ASP A 23 19.45 29.55 5.25
C ASP A 23 19.52 28.92 3.83
N PRO A 24 20.43 29.40 2.96
CA PRO A 24 20.62 28.87 1.62
C PRO A 24 20.74 27.34 1.55
N ASN A 25 21.30 26.72 2.57
CA ASN A 25 21.44 25.27 2.69
C ASN A 25 20.08 24.55 2.75
N GLN A 26 19.04 25.20 3.25
CA GLN A 26 17.70 24.61 3.36
C GLN A 26 16.95 24.51 2.01
N TRP A 27 17.51 25.06 0.92
CA TRP A 27 17.05 24.81 -0.45
C TRP A 27 17.59 23.48 -1.02
N ASN A 28 18.48 22.82 -0.29
CA ASN A 28 18.94 21.48 -0.58
C ASN A 28 17.96 20.45 0.06
N VAL A 29 17.46 19.50 -0.73
CA VAL A 29 16.41 18.56 -0.32
C VAL A 29 16.79 17.75 0.92
N PRO A 30 17.98 17.08 0.99
CA PRO A 30 18.41 16.37 2.19
C PRO A 30 18.51 17.25 3.43
N LEU A 31 19.04 18.46 3.29
CA LEU A 31 19.20 19.39 4.42
C LEU A 31 17.86 19.97 4.87
N ALA A 32 16.93 20.26 3.97
CA ALA A 32 15.56 20.65 4.29
C ALA A 32 14.82 19.53 5.07
N THR A 33 14.99 18.30 4.63
CA THR A 33 14.39 17.13 5.32
C THR A 33 14.96 16.98 6.73
N LYS A 34 16.28 17.02 6.87
CA LYS A 34 16.95 16.96 8.18
C LYS A 34 16.53 18.11 9.10
N TRP A 35 16.44 19.31 8.54
CA TRP A 35 16.00 20.50 9.30
C TRP A 35 14.57 20.31 9.83
N LEU A 36 13.62 19.88 9.00
CA LEU A 36 12.25 19.64 9.43
C LEU A 36 12.20 18.58 10.53
N MET A 37 12.88 17.44 10.36
CA MET A 37 12.89 16.37 11.35
C MET A 37 13.48 16.83 12.69
N THR A 38 14.48 17.71 12.66
CA THR A 38 15.07 18.30 13.86
C THR A 38 14.11 19.30 14.53
N SER A 39 13.45 20.16 13.75
CA SER A 39 12.53 21.18 14.29
C SER A 39 11.27 20.58 14.92
N VAL A 40 10.81 19.42 14.42
CA VAL A 40 9.64 18.72 15.00
C VAL A 40 10.00 17.70 16.06
N ARG A 41 11.27 17.59 16.47
CA ARG A 41 11.74 16.57 17.42
C ARG A 41 10.95 16.56 18.73
N GLY A 42 10.61 17.73 19.27
CA GLY A 42 9.82 17.86 20.49
C GLY A 42 8.34 17.52 20.35
N SER A 43 7.82 17.46 19.14
CA SER A 43 6.38 17.30 18.88
C SER A 43 5.86 15.94 19.32
N LEU A 44 6.69 14.89 19.33
CA LEU A 44 6.27 13.56 19.80
C LEU A 44 5.86 13.58 21.28
N ALA A 45 6.56 14.37 22.10
CA ALA A 45 6.27 14.50 23.52
C ALA A 45 5.10 15.45 23.82
N ASN A 46 4.84 16.43 22.98
CA ASN A 46 3.93 17.53 23.25
C ASN A 46 2.61 17.44 22.47
N ASN A 47 2.58 16.74 21.33
CA ASN A 47 1.40 16.62 20.50
C ASN A 47 0.62 15.34 20.84
N VAL A 48 -0.65 15.50 21.25
CA VAL A 48 -1.54 14.39 21.64
C VAL A 48 -1.73 13.39 20.52
N THR A 49 -1.89 13.85 19.27
CA THR A 49 -2.07 13.00 18.11
C THR A 49 -0.83 12.15 17.85
N PHE A 50 0.35 12.75 17.90
CA PHE A 50 1.61 12.01 17.74
C PHE A 50 1.83 10.99 18.85
N LYS A 51 1.51 11.34 20.11
CA LYS A 51 1.54 10.38 21.22
C LYS A 51 0.63 9.17 20.99
N LYS A 52 -0.62 9.41 20.57
CA LYS A 52 -1.59 8.35 20.29
C LYS A 52 -1.07 7.40 19.19
N HIS A 53 -0.60 7.95 18.08
CA HIS A 53 -0.06 7.15 16.98
C HIS A 53 1.23 6.40 17.37
N ALA A 54 2.13 7.03 18.13
CA ALA A 54 3.34 6.37 18.64
C ALA A 54 2.99 5.20 19.57
N GLN A 55 1.98 5.35 20.42
CA GLN A 55 1.52 4.29 21.32
C GLN A 55 0.96 3.09 20.54
N ILE A 56 0.20 3.32 19.47
CA ILE A 56 -0.31 2.26 18.59
C ILE A 56 0.85 1.45 17.99
N TRP A 57 1.91 2.09 17.52
CA TRP A 57 3.04 1.39 16.95
C TRP A 57 3.92 0.70 17.99
N ARG A 58 4.05 1.29 19.19
CA ARG A 58 4.75 0.66 20.32
C ARG A 58 4.04 -0.60 20.80
N SER A 59 2.71 -0.60 20.87
CA SER A 59 1.92 -1.81 21.20
C SER A 59 2.07 -2.93 20.17
N ARG A 60 2.53 -2.60 18.95
CA ARG A 60 2.86 -3.56 17.88
C ARG A 60 4.35 -3.95 17.85
N GLY A 61 5.11 -3.60 18.89
CA GLY A 61 6.52 -3.97 19.04
C GLY A 61 7.51 -3.06 18.30
N LYS A 62 7.07 -1.91 17.71
CA LYS A 62 8.00 -0.96 17.09
C LYS A 62 8.58 0.02 18.10
N LEU A 63 9.87 0.29 17.99
CA LEU A 63 10.54 1.34 18.78
C LEU A 63 10.27 2.69 18.12
N ILE A 64 9.47 3.54 18.76
CA ILE A 64 9.15 4.89 18.29
C ILE A 64 9.69 5.89 19.32
N ASN A 65 10.84 6.46 19.05
CA ASN A 65 11.50 7.44 19.91
C ASN A 65 11.41 8.86 19.36
N THR A 66 11.31 9.00 18.05
CA THR A 66 11.29 10.27 17.33
C THR A 66 10.06 10.39 16.42
N VAL A 67 9.77 11.61 15.95
CA VAL A 67 8.77 11.84 14.93
C VAL A 67 9.17 11.14 13.62
N GLU A 68 10.45 11.09 13.32
CA GLU A 68 10.99 10.38 12.15
C GLU A 68 10.67 8.88 12.21
N ASP A 69 10.90 8.21 13.36
CA ASP A 69 10.53 6.79 13.56
C ASP A 69 9.03 6.58 13.34
N LEU A 70 8.22 7.52 13.82
CA LEU A 70 6.77 7.46 13.63
C LEU A 70 6.40 7.60 12.15
N LEU A 71 6.97 8.56 11.44
CA LEU A 71 6.72 8.77 10.02
C LEU A 71 7.18 7.56 9.17
N LEU A 72 8.37 7.01 9.47
CA LEU A 72 8.89 5.82 8.80
C LEU A 72 8.10 4.53 9.15
N SER A 73 7.20 4.59 10.13
CA SER A 73 6.23 3.51 10.36
C SER A 73 5.04 3.55 9.40
N TYR A 74 4.77 4.69 8.78
CA TYR A 74 3.69 4.90 7.81
C TYR A 74 4.18 5.07 6.37
N TYR A 75 5.44 5.50 6.19
CA TYR A 75 6.04 5.81 4.90
C TYR A 75 7.37 5.09 4.73
N SER A 76 7.68 4.65 3.53
CA SER A 76 8.98 4.05 3.20
C SER A 76 10.11 5.08 3.18
N SER A 77 9.80 6.33 2.86
CA SER A 77 10.68 7.48 2.98
C SER A 77 9.90 8.77 3.18
N VAL A 78 10.55 9.77 3.75
CA VAL A 78 10.02 11.13 3.87
C VAL A 78 11.03 12.08 3.27
N THR A 79 10.58 12.94 2.37
CA THR A 79 11.42 13.93 1.69
C THR A 79 10.74 15.29 1.75
N VAL A 80 11.51 16.34 2.01
CA VAL A 80 11.01 17.73 2.09
C VAL A 80 11.63 18.55 0.99
N VAL A 81 10.79 19.24 0.23
CA VAL A 81 11.19 20.23 -0.76
C VAL A 81 10.61 21.57 -0.34
N ARG A 82 11.45 22.58 -0.17
CA ARG A 82 11.00 23.95 0.13
C ARG A 82 10.61 24.67 -1.15
N ILE A 83 9.44 25.27 -1.14
CA ILE A 83 8.91 26.05 -2.27
C ILE A 83 8.92 27.51 -1.87
N PRO A 84 9.66 28.37 -2.57
CA PRO A 84 9.70 29.81 -2.25
C PRO A 84 8.36 30.47 -2.59
N THR A 85 8.06 31.54 -1.86
CA THR A 85 6.94 32.43 -2.21
C THR A 85 7.24 33.26 -3.47
N ASN A 86 6.21 33.94 -3.97
CA ASN A 86 6.32 34.84 -5.12
C ASN A 86 7.44 35.89 -4.95
N GLY A 87 8.09 36.27 -6.04
CA GLY A 87 9.20 37.22 -6.05
C GLY A 87 10.58 36.60 -6.29
N ARG A 88 10.68 35.25 -6.34
CA ARG A 88 11.97 34.56 -6.61
C ARG A 88 11.81 33.54 -7.76
N PRO A 89 11.54 33.97 -9.00
CA PRO A 89 11.13 33.09 -10.10
C PRO A 89 12.20 32.05 -10.47
N LYS A 90 13.48 32.40 -10.42
CA LYS A 90 14.57 31.42 -10.69
C LYS A 90 14.63 30.36 -9.65
N LEU A 91 14.54 30.70 -8.37
CA LEU A 91 14.54 29.75 -7.27
C LEU A 91 13.27 28.89 -7.28
N MET A 92 12.12 29.48 -7.61
CA MET A 92 10.86 28.74 -7.78
C MET A 92 11.02 27.66 -8.85
N LYS A 93 11.54 28.01 -10.01
CA LYS A 93 11.76 27.05 -11.11
C LYS A 93 12.70 25.91 -10.69
N ASP A 94 13.79 26.24 -9.99
CA ASP A 94 14.75 25.24 -9.47
C ASP A 94 14.08 24.29 -8.46
N GLN A 95 13.35 24.84 -7.49
CA GLN A 95 12.69 24.00 -6.46
C GLN A 95 11.53 23.16 -7.04
N MET A 96 10.79 23.69 -8.00
CA MET A 96 9.77 22.90 -8.72
C MET A 96 10.41 21.77 -9.53
N GLY A 97 11.58 21.98 -10.12
CA GLY A 97 12.38 20.93 -10.76
C GLY A 97 12.77 19.84 -9.77
N LYS A 98 13.28 20.23 -8.58
CA LYS A 98 13.62 19.27 -7.51
C LYS A 98 12.39 18.52 -6.99
N LEU A 99 11.25 19.19 -6.84
CA LEU A 99 10.00 18.56 -6.44
C LEU A 99 9.57 17.48 -7.44
N TYR A 100 9.58 17.83 -8.73
CA TYR A 100 9.28 16.88 -9.80
C TYR A 100 10.23 15.66 -9.76
N GLU A 101 11.52 15.91 -9.60
CA GLU A 101 12.54 14.86 -9.51
C GLU A 101 12.30 13.91 -8.32
N GLN A 102 11.93 14.46 -7.14
CA GLN A 102 11.61 13.64 -5.97
C GLN A 102 10.33 12.83 -6.18
N ILE A 103 9.30 13.42 -6.78
CA ILE A 103 8.05 12.68 -7.12
C ILE A 103 8.37 11.55 -8.10
N SER A 104 9.12 11.82 -9.16
CA SER A 104 9.50 10.82 -10.15
C SER A 104 10.27 9.66 -9.51
N ARG A 105 11.32 9.95 -8.76
CA ARG A 105 12.12 8.93 -8.04
C ARG A 105 11.28 8.10 -7.09
N SER A 106 10.40 8.74 -6.33
CA SER A 106 9.51 8.05 -5.39
C SER A 106 8.51 7.14 -6.11
N THR A 107 7.98 7.60 -7.24
CA THR A 107 7.06 6.82 -8.08
C THR A 107 7.75 5.61 -8.69
N ASP A 108 8.97 5.78 -9.22
CA ASP A 108 9.74 4.69 -9.80
C ASP A 108 10.13 3.64 -8.75
N ALA A 109 10.53 4.09 -7.56
CA ALA A 109 10.83 3.20 -6.44
C ALA A 109 9.59 2.41 -5.99
N ALA A 110 8.45 3.07 -5.84
CA ALA A 110 7.19 2.43 -5.48
C ALA A 110 6.72 1.44 -6.56
N LYS A 111 6.84 1.82 -7.83
CA LYS A 111 6.50 0.97 -8.99
C LYS A 111 7.37 -0.28 -9.02
N LYS A 112 8.68 -0.14 -8.79
CA LYS A 112 9.61 -1.27 -8.70
C LYS A 112 9.20 -2.21 -7.57
N SER A 113 9.02 -1.70 -6.35
CA SER A 113 8.65 -2.51 -5.19
C SER A 113 7.31 -3.24 -5.38
N LYS A 114 6.32 -2.57 -5.96
CA LYS A 114 5.02 -3.19 -6.28
C LYS A 114 5.14 -4.26 -7.36
N ARG A 115 5.99 -4.05 -8.38
CA ARG A 115 6.24 -5.03 -9.43
C ARG A 115 6.90 -6.28 -8.86
N ASP A 116 7.92 -6.10 -8.03
CA ASP A 116 8.66 -7.22 -7.41
C ASP A 116 7.75 -8.08 -6.53
N LEU A 117 6.73 -7.47 -5.91
CA LEU A 117 5.70 -8.14 -5.12
C LEU A 117 4.45 -8.55 -5.93
N ARG A 118 4.45 -8.36 -7.24
CA ARG A 118 3.29 -8.62 -8.12
C ARG A 118 2.01 -7.89 -7.67
N MET A 119 2.16 -6.66 -7.19
CA MET A 119 1.08 -5.82 -6.67
C MET A 119 0.79 -4.60 -7.56
N LEU A 120 1.26 -4.60 -8.80
CA LEU A 120 0.84 -3.60 -9.78
C LEU A 120 -0.56 -3.98 -10.24
N LEU A 121 -1.49 -3.09 -10.00
CA LEU A 121 -2.85 -3.18 -10.48
C LEU A 121 -2.93 -2.66 -11.93
N ASP A 122 -3.81 -3.24 -12.74
CA ASP A 122 -4.22 -2.63 -13.96
C ASP A 122 -5.27 -1.52 -13.74
N GLY A 123 -5.78 -0.90 -14.82
CA GLY A 123 -6.72 0.22 -14.70
C GLY A 123 -8.05 -0.18 -14.08
N ASP A 124 -8.56 -1.35 -14.42
CA ASP A 124 -9.86 -1.85 -13.96
C ASP A 124 -9.80 -2.30 -12.50
N GLU A 125 -8.72 -2.99 -12.14
CA GLU A 125 -8.45 -3.36 -10.75
C GLU A 125 -8.31 -2.11 -9.87
N LEU A 126 -7.55 -1.10 -10.33
CA LEU A 126 -7.38 0.15 -9.59
C LEU A 126 -8.73 0.85 -9.39
N GLN A 127 -9.55 0.96 -10.42
CA GLN A 127 -10.89 1.55 -10.34
C GLN A 127 -11.75 0.84 -9.30
N THR A 128 -11.73 -0.48 -9.29
CA THR A 128 -12.48 -1.31 -8.33
C THR A 128 -12.02 -1.07 -6.90
N TYR A 129 -10.70 -1.04 -6.65
CA TYR A 129 -10.17 -0.74 -5.31
C TYR A 129 -10.47 0.69 -4.86
N LEU A 130 -10.44 1.67 -5.76
CA LEU A 130 -10.85 3.03 -5.45
C LEU A 130 -12.32 3.10 -5.07
N GLN A 131 -13.20 2.40 -5.77
CA GLN A 131 -14.62 2.34 -5.44
C GLN A 131 -14.82 1.74 -4.03
N PHE A 132 -14.20 0.60 -3.73
CA PHE A 132 -14.27 0.03 -2.38
C PHE A 132 -13.74 0.98 -1.28
N ALA A 133 -12.68 1.73 -1.59
CA ALA A 133 -12.14 2.70 -0.64
C ALA A 133 -13.12 3.88 -0.43
N PHE A 134 -13.75 4.39 -1.48
CA PHE A 134 -14.77 5.44 -1.38
C PHE A 134 -16.00 4.96 -0.60
N ASP A 135 -16.48 3.76 -0.89
CA ASP A 135 -17.62 3.17 -0.19
C ASP A 135 -17.30 2.94 1.29
N HIS A 136 -16.08 2.49 1.60
CA HIS A 136 -15.62 2.34 2.97
C HIS A 136 -15.59 3.69 3.71
N PHE A 137 -14.95 4.70 3.14
CA PHE A 137 -14.80 6.01 3.77
C PHE A 137 -16.13 6.81 3.82
N SER A 138 -17.06 6.54 2.92
CA SER A 138 -18.40 7.16 3.01
C SER A 138 -19.17 6.71 4.25
N ASN A 139 -18.88 5.51 4.73
CA ASN A 139 -19.57 4.91 5.88
C ASN A 139 -18.72 4.89 7.16
N ASN A 140 -17.38 4.91 7.05
CA ASN A 140 -16.46 4.65 8.15
C ASN A 140 -15.20 5.54 8.07
N LEU A 141 -15.37 6.86 8.23
CA LEU A 141 -14.25 7.83 8.13
C LEU A 141 -13.11 7.56 9.12
N ASP A 142 -13.42 7.03 10.29
CA ASP A 142 -12.45 6.81 11.36
C ASP A 142 -11.71 5.45 11.27
N GLN A 143 -12.14 4.58 10.36
CA GLN A 143 -11.55 3.27 10.19
C GLN A 143 -10.60 3.24 8.98
N ALA A 144 -9.44 2.61 9.17
CA ALA A 144 -8.51 2.42 8.08
C ALA A 144 -9.07 1.43 7.05
N PHE A 145 -8.94 1.75 5.76
CA PHE A 145 -9.30 0.84 4.67
C PHE A 145 -8.33 -0.34 4.61
N ASP A 146 -8.85 -1.56 4.58
CA ASP A 146 -8.07 -2.78 4.48
C ASP A 146 -8.03 -3.29 3.03
N PHE A 147 -6.93 -3.02 2.34
CA PHE A 147 -6.69 -3.47 0.96
C PHE A 147 -6.68 -4.99 0.81
N VAL A 148 -6.22 -5.72 1.82
CA VAL A 148 -6.16 -7.19 1.77
C VAL A 148 -7.57 -7.76 1.83
N GLN A 149 -8.41 -7.23 2.71
CA GLN A 149 -9.81 -7.64 2.79
C GLN A 149 -10.56 -7.31 1.49
N ALA A 150 -10.37 -6.12 0.93
CA ALA A 150 -10.96 -5.74 -0.36
C ALA A 150 -10.50 -6.66 -1.50
N SER A 151 -9.22 -7.07 -1.51
CA SER A 151 -8.68 -8.03 -2.47
C SER A 151 -9.38 -9.39 -2.39
N PHE A 152 -9.63 -9.91 -1.19
CA PHE A 152 -10.34 -11.18 -1.03
C PHE A 152 -11.83 -11.11 -1.40
N ILE A 153 -12.44 -9.93 -1.29
CA ILE A 153 -13.83 -9.70 -1.75
C ILE A 153 -13.86 -9.68 -3.28
N TYR A 154 -12.92 -9.00 -3.90
CA TYR A 154 -12.86 -8.86 -5.37
C TYR A 154 -12.40 -10.13 -6.08
N ASN A 155 -11.39 -10.80 -5.50
CA ASN A 155 -10.84 -12.07 -5.99
C ASN A 155 -11.01 -13.15 -4.91
N PRO A 156 -12.22 -13.70 -4.70
CA PRO A 156 -12.44 -14.70 -3.68
C PRO A 156 -11.63 -15.96 -4.02
N ILE A 157 -10.89 -16.48 -3.02
CA ILE A 157 -10.19 -17.75 -3.17
C ILE A 157 -11.24 -18.86 -3.31
N PRO A 158 -11.20 -19.67 -4.37
CA PRO A 158 -12.13 -20.77 -4.57
C PRO A 158 -12.16 -21.73 -3.39
N SER A 159 -13.32 -22.33 -3.10
CA SER A 159 -13.48 -23.25 -1.98
C SER A 159 -12.64 -24.53 -2.10
N ASP A 160 -12.36 -24.94 -3.34
CA ASP A 160 -11.58 -26.10 -3.74
C ASP A 160 -10.08 -25.77 -3.98
N PHE A 161 -9.64 -24.58 -3.61
CA PHE A 161 -8.28 -24.11 -3.87
C PHE A 161 -7.21 -25.07 -3.32
N ALA A 162 -7.38 -25.57 -2.08
CA ALA A 162 -6.44 -26.52 -1.50
C ALA A 162 -6.37 -27.85 -2.30
N GLY A 163 -7.52 -28.33 -2.78
CA GLY A 163 -7.58 -29.53 -3.63
C GLY A 163 -6.93 -29.29 -5.01
N ASN A 164 -7.09 -28.11 -5.57
CA ASN A 164 -6.45 -27.75 -6.84
C ASN A 164 -4.93 -27.61 -6.71
N ILE A 165 -4.42 -27.15 -5.57
CA ILE A 165 -2.98 -27.11 -5.28
C ILE A 165 -2.43 -28.53 -5.21
N LEU A 166 -3.12 -29.42 -4.50
CA LEU A 166 -2.69 -30.82 -4.41
C LEU A 166 -2.64 -31.48 -5.79
N LYS A 167 -3.66 -31.27 -6.62
CA LYS A 167 -3.69 -31.75 -8.02
C LYS A 167 -2.51 -31.19 -8.83
N LEU A 168 -2.24 -29.89 -8.69
CA LEU A 168 -1.13 -29.26 -9.38
C LEU A 168 0.21 -29.84 -8.92
N ALA A 169 0.41 -30.02 -7.60
CA ALA A 169 1.60 -30.62 -7.05
C ALA A 169 1.82 -32.04 -7.58
N VAL A 170 0.79 -32.87 -7.61
CA VAL A 170 0.85 -34.23 -8.17
C VAL A 170 1.20 -34.17 -9.67
N SER A 171 0.53 -33.30 -10.43
CA SER A 171 0.83 -33.14 -11.86
C SER A 171 2.27 -32.68 -12.13
N MET A 172 2.80 -31.80 -11.30
CA MET A 172 4.21 -31.36 -11.39
C MET A 172 5.17 -32.50 -11.03
N MET A 173 4.86 -33.28 -10.02
CA MET A 173 5.66 -34.46 -9.67
C MET A 173 5.68 -35.45 -10.84
N ASP A 174 4.55 -35.73 -11.49
CA ASP A 174 4.46 -36.62 -12.66
C ASP A 174 5.30 -36.12 -13.84
N ILE A 175 5.32 -34.81 -14.07
CA ILE A 175 6.12 -34.20 -15.16
C ILE A 175 7.62 -34.23 -14.84
N TRP A 176 7.98 -34.02 -13.59
CA TRP A 176 9.37 -33.83 -13.17
C TRP A 176 10.06 -35.10 -12.69
N GLN A 177 9.31 -36.16 -12.37
CA GLN A 177 9.85 -37.42 -11.87
C GLN A 177 10.98 -38.02 -12.75
N HIS A 178 11.01 -37.70 -14.04
CA HIS A 178 12.05 -38.14 -14.97
C HIS A 178 13.20 -37.14 -15.17
N LYS A 179 13.11 -35.93 -14.60
CA LYS A 179 14.06 -34.84 -14.82
C LYS A 179 14.78 -34.36 -13.56
N LEU A 180 14.14 -34.53 -12.40
CA LEU A 180 14.63 -34.05 -11.11
C LEU A 180 14.53 -35.17 -10.08
N ASP A 181 15.48 -35.15 -9.12
CA ASP A 181 15.36 -35.99 -7.94
C ASP A 181 14.26 -35.49 -7.00
N GLY A 182 13.79 -36.35 -6.10
CA GLY A 182 12.66 -36.05 -5.22
C GLY A 182 12.92 -34.87 -4.29
N GLU A 183 14.16 -34.60 -3.90
CA GLU A 183 14.53 -33.49 -3.03
C GLU A 183 14.42 -32.15 -3.79
N SER A 184 14.88 -32.11 -5.04
CA SER A 184 14.73 -30.94 -5.90
C SER A 184 13.26 -30.62 -6.22
N ILE A 185 12.46 -31.64 -6.50
CA ILE A 185 11.00 -31.50 -6.69
C ILE A 185 10.35 -30.92 -5.42
N PHE A 186 10.66 -31.47 -4.26
CA PHE A 186 10.11 -31.01 -2.98
C PHE A 186 10.52 -29.56 -2.69
N ARG A 187 11.75 -29.18 -2.94
CA ARG A 187 12.25 -27.81 -2.75
C ARG A 187 11.48 -26.80 -3.60
N GLU A 188 11.28 -27.08 -4.88
CA GLU A 188 10.52 -26.19 -5.79
C GLU A 188 9.04 -26.09 -5.41
N LEU A 189 8.43 -27.22 -5.02
CA LEU A 189 7.03 -27.25 -4.59
C LEU A 189 6.79 -26.62 -3.22
N SER A 190 7.79 -26.69 -2.31
CA SER A 190 7.62 -26.25 -0.92
C SER A 190 7.24 -24.77 -0.82
N HIS A 191 7.85 -23.91 -1.62
CA HIS A 191 7.53 -22.47 -1.66
C HIS A 191 6.10 -22.21 -2.14
N MET A 192 5.65 -22.94 -3.14
CA MET A 192 4.29 -22.83 -3.68
C MET A 192 3.27 -23.34 -2.66
N VAL A 193 3.50 -24.50 -2.06
CA VAL A 193 2.65 -25.07 -1.03
C VAL A 193 2.59 -24.17 0.20
N ALA A 194 3.71 -23.65 0.66
CA ALA A 194 3.75 -22.70 1.78
C ALA A 194 2.95 -21.43 1.48
N SER A 195 3.10 -20.85 0.29
CA SER A 195 2.32 -19.69 -0.14
C SER A 195 0.81 -19.97 -0.13
N CYS A 196 0.43 -21.14 -0.56
CA CYS A 196 -0.95 -21.57 -0.60
C CYS A 196 -1.54 -21.78 0.80
N ILE A 197 -0.77 -22.40 1.73
CA ILE A 197 -1.16 -22.54 3.13
C ILE A 197 -1.34 -21.18 3.79
N MET A 198 -0.43 -20.24 3.52
CA MET A 198 -0.55 -18.87 4.04
C MET A 198 -1.80 -18.15 3.52
N LEU A 199 -2.12 -18.27 2.24
CA LEU A 199 -3.33 -17.71 1.64
C LEU A 199 -4.59 -18.34 2.24
N ASP A 200 -4.64 -19.67 2.41
CA ASP A 200 -5.78 -20.33 3.03
C ASP A 200 -5.93 -19.95 4.51
N SER A 201 -4.83 -19.82 5.24
CA SER A 201 -4.83 -19.32 6.62
C SER A 201 -5.34 -17.89 6.73
N ALA A 202 -4.93 -16.99 5.82
CA ALA A 202 -5.41 -15.63 5.76
C ALA A 202 -6.92 -15.57 5.48
N ARG A 203 -7.40 -16.38 4.54
CA ARG A 203 -8.83 -16.55 4.22
C ARG A 203 -9.64 -17.03 5.44
N ASN A 204 -9.13 -18.00 6.17
CA ASN A 204 -9.83 -18.55 7.33
C ASN A 204 -9.92 -17.55 8.49
N LYS A 205 -8.87 -16.74 8.70
CA LYS A 205 -8.91 -15.61 9.64
C LYS A 205 -9.97 -14.58 9.25
N THR A 206 -10.02 -14.20 7.98
CA THR A 206 -11.01 -13.24 7.46
C THR A 206 -12.42 -13.78 7.58
N ARG A 207 -12.65 -15.07 7.32
CA ARG A 207 -13.95 -15.72 7.55
C ARG A 207 -14.36 -15.76 9.02
N GLY A 208 -13.41 -15.96 9.93
CA GLY A 208 -13.66 -15.94 11.39
C GLY A 208 -14.09 -14.55 11.87
N MET A 209 -13.45 -13.49 11.39
CA MET A 209 -13.83 -12.11 11.69
C MET A 209 -15.19 -11.75 11.08
N ASN A 210 -15.47 -12.16 9.84
CA ASN A 210 -16.73 -11.88 9.16
C ASN A 210 -17.93 -12.61 9.78
N LYS A 211 -17.76 -13.76 10.41
CA LYS A 211 -18.86 -14.42 11.14
C LYS A 211 -19.38 -13.60 12.32
N ALA A 212 -18.54 -12.80 12.95
CA ALA A 212 -18.94 -11.91 14.04
C ALA A 212 -19.56 -10.59 13.51
N THR A 213 -19.06 -10.07 12.39
CA THR A 213 -19.49 -8.77 11.83
C THR A 213 -20.58 -8.90 10.76
N CYS A 214 -20.62 -10.00 10.00
CA CYS A 214 -21.63 -10.25 8.96
C CYS A 214 -23.02 -10.58 9.48
N ARG A 215 -23.21 -10.83 10.77
CA ARG A 215 -24.58 -10.98 11.32
C ARG A 215 -25.35 -9.68 11.40
N THR A 216 -24.69 -8.53 11.20
CA THR A 216 -25.32 -7.21 11.33
C THR A 216 -25.42 -6.41 10.02
N THR A 217 -24.78 -6.81 8.89
CA THR A 217 -24.71 -5.95 7.71
C THR A 217 -25.15 -6.58 6.38
N PHE A 218 -25.57 -7.84 6.33
CA PHE A 218 -26.05 -8.48 5.10
C PHE A 218 -27.56 -8.72 5.06
N HIS A 219 -28.36 -7.85 5.65
CA HIS A 219 -29.74 -7.67 5.24
C HIS A 219 -29.80 -6.42 4.38
N GLU A 220 -30.12 -6.62 3.09
CA GLU A 220 -30.34 -5.62 2.06
C GLU A 220 -29.12 -5.11 1.29
N VAL A 221 -28.60 -5.95 0.39
CA VAL A 221 -27.99 -5.43 -0.83
C VAL A 221 -29.08 -5.41 -1.89
N PRO A 222 -29.45 -4.22 -2.44
CA PRO A 222 -30.35 -4.17 -3.59
C PRO A 222 -29.68 -4.90 -4.76
N ASN A 223 -30.45 -5.74 -5.46
CA ASN A 223 -30.06 -6.38 -6.72
C ASN A 223 -29.63 -5.29 -7.72
N VAL A 224 -28.33 -5.08 -7.85
CA VAL A 224 -27.80 -4.26 -8.93
C VAL A 224 -27.78 -5.13 -10.17
N PRO A 225 -28.53 -4.79 -11.24
CA PRO A 225 -28.51 -5.56 -12.48
C PRO A 225 -27.12 -5.52 -13.12
N PRO A 226 -26.66 -6.61 -13.74
CA PRO A 226 -25.38 -6.63 -14.43
C PRO A 226 -25.36 -5.59 -15.55
N TYR A 227 -24.29 -4.81 -15.62
CA TYR A 227 -24.04 -3.86 -16.70
C TYR A 227 -24.12 -4.56 -18.06
N PRO A 228 -24.83 -4.00 -19.05
CA PRO A 228 -24.88 -4.57 -20.39
C PRO A 228 -23.47 -4.53 -21.02
N ARG A 229 -22.95 -5.69 -21.40
CA ARG A 229 -21.76 -5.78 -22.24
C ARG A 229 -22.04 -5.02 -23.54
N GLY A 230 -21.24 -4.00 -23.80
CA GLY A 230 -21.29 -3.26 -25.03
C GLY A 230 -21.11 -4.20 -26.23
N SER A 231 -22.12 -4.28 -27.07
CA SER A 231 -22.08 -4.96 -28.35
C SER A 231 -21.08 -4.24 -29.27
N ASN A 232 -20.01 -4.96 -29.68
CA ASN A 232 -19.16 -4.55 -30.77
C ASN A 232 -20.02 -4.43 -32.04
N SER A 233 -20.34 -3.21 -32.44
CA SER A 233 -20.80 -2.93 -33.78
C SER A 233 -19.57 -2.70 -34.68
N SER A 234 -19.15 -3.74 -35.36
CA SER A 234 -18.40 -3.61 -36.62
C SER A 234 -19.27 -2.83 -37.62
N GLY A 235 -18.85 -1.64 -37.97
CA GLY A 235 -19.42 -0.82 -39.03
C GLY A 235 -18.32 -0.32 -39.94
N MET A 236 -18.27 -0.89 -41.12
CA MET A 236 -17.58 -0.41 -42.33
C MET A 236 -17.77 1.12 -42.51
N TYR A 237 -16.70 1.84 -42.74
CA TYR A 237 -16.45 2.65 -43.95
C TYR A 237 -15.00 3.05 -43.95
#